data_c6ea64cb03e4b14480c11df34de5a904
#
_entry.id   c6ea64cb03e4b14480c11df34de5a904
#
_cell.length_a   1.000
_cell.length_b   1.000
_cell.length_c   1.000
_cell.angle_alpha   90.00
_cell.angle_beta   90.00
_cell.angle_gamma   90.00
#
_symmetry.space_group_name_H-M   'P 1'
#
loop_
_entity.id
_entity.type
_entity.pdbx_description
1 polymer ?
#
loop_
_entity_poly.entity_id
_entity_poly.type
_entity_poly.pdbx_seq_one_letter_code
_entity_poly.pdbx_strand_id
1 'polypeptide(L)'
;MKFSRFLRNGLATLLLVAPLSQAADAVLRIGDQNYYNVRASLEASGALEGAPYQVEWKHFQSAAPLAEGLDAGALDLGFLGDSGFIFLAAKGAPVKLIGISRQNPDTIALLVPKDSPAKSIEDLKGKKVAYWPGAWSQQLTLRALQKAGLPGDYVEFVKLMPIDAAAALPRGSIDAFPVWEPYISQQILFSGARPLLTSKGLMPGLSSIAANAASIEPKRAAIADFLGRLKQARAWVETHKSEYAELWAKKANLDPEVSRHWIGQADMTVGPVDDQAARDYQETADFLRETGALPKAFKVDTVIDSSFARTLQP
;
A
#
# COMPACT_ATOMS: atom_id res chain seq x y z
N MET A 1 57.39 74.13 4.15
CA MET A 1 56.98 73.01 4.99
C MET A 1 55.72 72.45 4.32
N LYS A 2 55.83 71.24 3.68
CA LYS A 2 54.75 70.59 2.95
C LYS A 2 54.34 69.34 3.72
N PHE A 3 53.09 69.25 4.15
CA PHE A 3 52.48 68.07 4.76
C PHE A 3 51.89 67.19 3.66
N SER A 4 52.47 66.01 3.54
CA SER A 4 51.93 64.95 2.66
C SER A 4 50.88 64.11 3.42
N ARG A 5 49.65 64.06 2.88
CA ARG A 5 48.55 63.15 3.38
C ARG A 5 48.63 61.82 2.62
N PHE A 6 49.02 60.79 3.30
CA PHE A 6 48.82 59.40 2.79
C PHE A 6 47.38 58.95 3.01
N LEU A 7 46.60 58.73 1.93
CA LEU A 7 45.36 57.99 1.95
C LEU A 7 45.69 56.48 1.92
N ARG A 8 45.36 55.76 2.99
CA ARG A 8 45.35 54.30 3.00
C ARG A 8 43.96 53.84 2.60
N ASN A 9 43.82 53.30 1.38
CA ASN A 9 42.62 52.58 0.93
C ASN A 9 42.57 51.21 1.63
N GLY A 10 41.65 51.07 2.60
CA GLY A 10 41.30 49.80 3.18
C GLY A 10 40.29 49.09 2.29
N LEU A 11 40.68 48.04 1.61
CA LEU A 11 39.82 47.15 0.87
C LEU A 11 39.11 46.25 1.88
N ALA A 12 37.84 46.53 2.19
CA ALA A 12 36.99 45.67 3.02
C ALA A 12 36.45 44.52 2.15
N THR A 13 37.09 43.35 2.28
CA THR A 13 36.59 42.12 1.66
C THR A 13 35.36 41.65 2.43
N LEU A 14 34.19 41.91 1.88
CA LEU A 14 32.92 41.31 2.36
C LEU A 14 32.94 39.81 2.02
N LEU A 15 33.27 38.99 2.99
CA LEU A 15 32.97 37.53 2.94
C LEU A 15 31.46 37.36 3.01
N LEU A 16 30.84 37.08 1.85
CA LEU A 16 29.50 36.54 1.79
C LEU A 16 29.53 35.12 2.38
N VAL A 17 29.23 35.00 3.67
CA VAL A 17 28.88 33.73 4.27
C VAL A 17 27.48 33.40 3.77
N ALA A 18 27.39 32.59 2.71
CA ALA A 18 26.14 31.97 2.34
C ALA A 18 25.62 31.18 3.57
N PRO A 19 24.38 31.36 4.02
CA PRO A 19 23.87 30.50 5.06
C PRO A 19 23.85 29.08 4.49
N LEU A 20 24.67 28.19 5.08
CA LEU A 20 24.46 26.76 4.98
C LEU A 20 23.07 26.56 5.57
N SER A 21 22.06 26.45 4.69
CA SER A 21 20.76 25.94 5.05
C SER A 21 21.01 24.54 5.61
N GLN A 22 21.12 24.42 6.93
CA GLN A 22 20.88 23.18 7.60
C GLN A 22 19.43 22.83 7.22
N ALA A 23 19.29 22.00 6.18
CA ALA A 23 18.07 21.23 6.02
C ALA A 23 17.98 20.43 7.32
N ALA A 24 17.18 20.92 8.27
CA ALA A 24 16.82 20.16 9.45
C ALA A 24 16.40 18.80 8.93
N ASP A 25 17.00 17.73 9.50
CA ASP A 25 16.73 16.36 9.09
C ASP A 25 15.21 16.15 9.04
N ALA A 26 14.64 16.22 7.84
CA ALA A 26 13.21 16.07 7.67
C ALA A 26 12.84 14.67 8.14
N VAL A 27 11.86 14.55 9.03
CA VAL A 27 11.34 13.26 9.46
C VAL A 27 10.14 12.92 8.59
N LEU A 28 10.21 11.79 7.87
CA LEU A 28 9.08 11.19 7.19
C LEU A 28 8.42 10.14 8.09
N ARG A 29 7.19 10.40 8.50
CA ARG A 29 6.36 9.48 9.28
C ARG A 29 5.59 8.59 8.32
N ILE A 30 5.96 7.32 8.24
CA ILE A 30 5.46 6.41 7.22
C ILE A 30 4.67 5.27 7.86
N GLY A 31 3.41 5.11 7.44
CA GLY A 31 2.57 3.99 7.79
C GLY A 31 2.86 2.78 6.92
N ASP A 32 3.25 1.67 7.52
CA ASP A 32 3.46 0.38 6.84
C ASP A 32 2.54 -0.69 7.41
N GLN A 33 2.12 -1.61 6.58
CA GLN A 33 1.30 -2.77 6.92
C GLN A 33 1.85 -4.03 6.23
N ASN A 34 1.06 -5.10 6.19
CA ASN A 34 1.47 -6.35 5.57
C ASN A 34 2.83 -6.85 6.04
N TYR A 35 2.97 -6.91 7.38
CA TYR A 35 4.19 -7.42 8.01
C TYR A 35 5.45 -6.65 7.62
N TYR A 36 5.37 -5.31 7.59
CA TYR A 36 6.52 -4.44 7.29
C TYR A 36 7.09 -4.56 5.88
N ASN A 37 6.27 -4.94 4.90
CA ASN A 37 6.74 -5.26 3.55
C ASN A 37 7.47 -4.10 2.86
N VAL A 38 6.98 -2.86 3.01
CA VAL A 38 7.64 -1.67 2.43
C VAL A 38 8.97 -1.41 3.12
N ARG A 39 8.96 -1.35 4.45
CA ARG A 39 10.15 -1.13 5.26
C ARG A 39 11.21 -2.21 5.01
N ALA A 40 10.79 -3.48 4.98
CA ALA A 40 11.70 -4.59 4.77
C ALA A 40 12.44 -4.52 3.43
N SER A 41 11.78 -4.11 2.34
CA SER A 41 12.42 -3.97 1.03
C SER A 41 13.48 -2.86 1.00
N LEU A 42 13.19 -1.72 1.65
CA LEU A 42 14.12 -0.59 1.74
C LEU A 42 15.34 -0.91 2.62
N GLU A 43 15.13 -1.61 3.72
CA GLU A 43 16.23 -2.03 4.61
C GLU A 43 17.07 -3.15 3.99
N ALA A 44 16.44 -4.16 3.35
CA ALA A 44 17.15 -5.26 2.72
C ALA A 44 18.04 -4.80 1.56
N SER A 45 17.56 -3.85 0.77
CA SER A 45 18.32 -3.30 -0.37
C SER A 45 19.36 -2.24 0.02
N GLY A 46 19.38 -1.78 1.28
CA GLY A 46 20.21 -0.63 1.70
C GLY A 46 19.78 0.70 1.08
N ALA A 47 18.62 0.76 0.43
CA ALA A 47 18.20 1.92 -0.35
C ALA A 47 18.03 3.21 0.48
N LEU A 48 17.86 3.12 1.79
CA LEU A 48 17.79 4.29 2.68
C LEU A 48 19.16 4.81 3.16
N GLU A 49 20.25 4.13 2.85
CA GLU A 49 21.58 4.59 3.23
C GLU A 49 21.88 5.95 2.59
N GLY A 50 22.38 6.87 3.42
CA GLY A 50 22.70 8.24 2.98
C GLY A 50 21.49 9.10 2.62
N ALA A 51 20.26 8.71 2.99
CA ALA A 51 19.09 9.56 2.83
C ALA A 51 19.22 10.85 3.66
N PRO A 52 18.90 12.03 3.08
CA PRO A 52 19.04 13.31 3.77
C PRO A 52 17.84 13.61 4.71
N TYR A 53 17.19 12.60 5.21
CA TYR A 53 16.05 12.66 6.14
C TYR A 53 16.01 11.39 6.99
N GLN A 54 15.25 11.43 8.07
CA GLN A 54 14.96 10.26 8.89
C GLN A 54 13.59 9.66 8.52
N VAL A 55 13.44 8.34 8.66
CA VAL A 55 12.15 7.67 8.49
C VAL A 55 11.68 7.13 9.82
N GLU A 56 10.52 7.62 10.27
CA GLU A 56 9.81 7.09 11.42
C GLU A 56 8.72 6.11 10.94
N TRP A 57 8.95 4.83 11.14
CA TRP A 57 8.02 3.78 10.76
C TRP A 57 6.93 3.55 11.80
N LYS A 58 5.68 3.57 11.35
CA LYS A 58 4.51 3.14 12.14
C LYS A 58 3.91 1.89 11.49
N HIS A 59 3.81 0.82 12.26
CA HIS A 59 3.22 -0.43 11.78
C HIS A 59 1.73 -0.51 12.11
N PHE A 60 0.94 -0.98 11.16
CA PHE A 60 -0.51 -1.18 11.27
C PHE A 60 -0.90 -2.57 10.82
N GLN A 61 -1.85 -3.19 11.51
CA GLN A 61 -2.35 -4.53 11.16
C GLN A 61 -3.34 -4.53 10.00
N SER A 62 -3.90 -3.37 9.66
CA SER A 62 -4.86 -3.23 8.56
C SER A 62 -4.89 -1.80 8.02
N ALA A 63 -5.56 -1.62 6.87
CA ALA A 63 -5.68 -0.32 6.22
C ALA A 63 -6.48 0.71 7.04
N ALA A 64 -7.47 0.30 7.85
CA ALA A 64 -8.32 1.25 8.56
C ALA A 64 -7.57 2.12 9.57
N PRO A 65 -6.81 1.59 10.55
CA PRO A 65 -6.04 2.43 11.48
C PRO A 65 -4.91 3.21 10.79
N LEU A 66 -4.34 2.70 9.69
CA LEU A 66 -3.38 3.46 8.88
C LEU A 66 -4.06 4.66 8.22
N ALA A 67 -5.26 4.48 7.67
CA ALA A 67 -6.07 5.53 7.07
C ALA A 67 -6.42 6.63 8.10
N GLU A 68 -6.77 6.25 9.33
CA GLU A 68 -7.00 7.20 10.43
C GLU A 68 -5.72 8.00 10.75
N GLY A 69 -4.55 7.36 10.74
CA GLY A 69 -3.26 8.03 10.92
C GLY A 69 -2.94 9.05 9.82
N LEU A 70 -3.29 8.74 8.56
CA LEU A 70 -3.17 9.69 7.44
C LEU A 70 -4.15 10.85 7.57
N ASP A 71 -5.42 10.58 7.90
CA ASP A 71 -6.46 11.59 8.06
C ASP A 71 -6.10 12.59 9.18
N ALA A 72 -5.66 12.07 10.30
CA ALA A 72 -5.23 12.88 11.46
C ALA A 72 -3.90 13.63 11.26
N GLY A 73 -3.19 13.44 10.14
CA GLY A 73 -1.85 14.02 9.91
C GLY A 73 -0.76 13.44 10.81
N ALA A 74 -1.01 12.30 11.45
CA ALA A 74 -0.01 11.56 12.23
C ALA A 74 1.00 10.83 11.33
N LEU A 75 0.64 10.60 10.06
CA LEU A 75 1.48 10.04 9.01
C LEU A 75 1.64 11.05 7.88
N ASP A 76 2.81 11.04 7.26
CA ASP A 76 3.09 11.79 6.04
C ASP A 76 2.78 10.95 4.80
N LEU A 77 3.15 9.66 4.85
CA LEU A 77 2.91 8.66 3.81
C LEU A 77 2.27 7.41 4.38
N GLY A 78 1.53 6.69 3.55
CA GLY A 78 0.97 5.38 3.91
C GLY A 78 0.68 4.52 2.68
N PHE A 79 0.69 3.21 2.90
CA PHE A 79 0.49 2.20 1.85
C PHE A 79 -0.77 1.40 2.16
N LEU A 80 -1.77 1.45 1.26
CA LEU A 80 -3.05 0.77 1.44
C LEU A 80 -3.64 0.38 0.09
N GLY A 81 -4.52 -0.63 0.08
CA GLY A 81 -5.23 -1.03 -1.15
C GLY A 81 -6.08 0.09 -1.73
N ASP A 82 -6.39 0.01 -3.02
CA ASP A 82 -7.19 0.98 -3.77
C ASP A 82 -8.55 1.28 -3.10
N SER A 83 -9.31 0.26 -2.72
CA SER A 83 -10.57 0.44 -2.02
C SER A 83 -10.40 1.18 -0.69
N GLY A 84 -9.37 0.84 0.11
CA GLY A 84 -9.07 1.53 1.36
C GLY A 84 -8.75 3.01 1.16
N PHE A 85 -7.97 3.35 0.12
CA PHE A 85 -7.68 4.73 -0.25
C PHE A 85 -8.95 5.48 -0.68
N ILE A 86 -9.78 4.86 -1.52
CA ILE A 86 -11.03 5.46 -2.00
C ILE A 86 -11.98 5.77 -0.84
N PHE A 87 -12.14 4.84 0.11
CA PHE A 87 -12.96 5.08 1.31
C PHE A 87 -12.44 6.25 2.13
N LEU A 88 -11.13 6.33 2.31
CA LEU A 88 -10.48 7.43 3.04
C LEU A 88 -10.71 8.78 2.35
N ALA A 89 -10.41 8.86 1.07
CA ALA A 89 -10.52 10.08 0.28
C ALA A 89 -11.98 10.54 0.12
N ALA A 90 -12.92 9.60 -0.09
CA ALA A 90 -14.34 9.90 -0.24
C ALA A 90 -15.00 10.43 1.04
N LYS A 91 -14.41 10.19 2.22
CA LYS A 91 -14.82 10.82 3.48
C LYS A 91 -14.34 12.28 3.61
N GLY A 92 -13.52 12.75 2.68
CA GLY A 92 -12.95 14.10 2.70
C GLY A 92 -11.63 14.21 3.44
N ALA A 93 -10.95 13.09 3.73
CA ALA A 93 -9.64 13.13 4.34
C ALA A 93 -8.64 13.90 3.44
N PRO A 94 -7.72 14.68 4.03
CA PRO A 94 -6.76 15.50 3.30
C PRO A 94 -5.60 14.63 2.75
N VAL A 95 -5.91 13.75 1.80
CA VAL A 95 -4.93 12.81 1.23
C VAL A 95 -4.84 12.94 -0.29
N LYS A 96 -3.66 12.61 -0.81
CA LYS A 96 -3.37 12.54 -2.25
C LYS A 96 -2.80 11.19 -2.62
N LEU A 97 -3.20 10.68 -3.78
CA LEU A 97 -2.61 9.52 -4.42
C LEU A 97 -1.40 10.00 -5.23
N ILE A 98 -0.19 9.64 -4.80
CA ILE A 98 1.07 10.13 -5.38
C ILE A 98 1.84 9.06 -6.16
N GLY A 99 1.41 7.81 -6.07
CA GLY A 99 1.99 6.66 -6.76
C GLY A 99 1.21 5.39 -6.47
N ILE A 100 1.54 4.34 -7.17
CA ILE A 100 0.90 3.03 -7.04
C ILE A 100 1.92 1.91 -7.01
N SER A 101 1.50 0.75 -6.48
CA SER A 101 2.13 -0.53 -6.74
C SER A 101 1.07 -1.49 -7.31
N ARG A 102 1.41 -2.15 -8.42
CA ARG A 102 0.56 -3.21 -9.00
C ARG A 102 0.88 -4.53 -8.31
N GLN A 103 -0.15 -5.30 -8.02
CA GLN A 103 -0.01 -6.61 -7.40
C GLN A 103 -0.23 -7.70 -8.44
N ASN A 104 0.50 -8.82 -8.32
CA ASN A 104 0.14 -10.01 -9.06
C ASN A 104 -1.29 -10.43 -8.64
N PRO A 105 -2.23 -10.63 -9.58
CA PRO A 105 -3.61 -10.98 -9.27
C PRO A 105 -3.77 -12.24 -8.40
N ASP A 106 -2.82 -13.16 -8.43
CA ASP A 106 -2.88 -14.39 -7.64
C ASP A 106 -2.52 -14.16 -6.16
N THR A 107 -2.04 -12.96 -5.80
CA THR A 107 -1.76 -12.56 -4.42
C THR A 107 -2.97 -11.97 -3.67
N ILE A 108 -4.15 -11.99 -4.30
CA ILE A 108 -5.44 -11.64 -3.70
C ILE A 108 -6.43 -12.74 -4.12
N ALA A 109 -6.92 -13.52 -3.17
CA ALA A 109 -7.74 -14.69 -3.45
C ALA A 109 -8.87 -14.87 -2.44
N LEU A 110 -9.93 -15.55 -2.86
CA LEU A 110 -10.96 -16.11 -1.99
C LEU A 110 -10.62 -17.57 -1.75
N LEU A 111 -10.25 -17.88 -0.51
CA LEU A 111 -9.88 -19.22 -0.09
C LEU A 111 -11.07 -19.98 0.46
N VAL A 112 -11.07 -21.30 0.25
CA VAL A 112 -11.98 -22.25 0.89
C VAL A 112 -11.19 -23.36 1.56
N PRO A 113 -11.74 -24.07 2.56
CA PRO A 113 -11.11 -25.25 3.15
C PRO A 113 -10.73 -26.29 2.09
N LYS A 114 -9.70 -27.10 2.38
CA LYS A 114 -9.21 -28.17 1.50
C LYS A 114 -10.34 -29.06 0.98
N ASP A 115 -11.22 -29.48 1.88
CA ASP A 115 -12.30 -30.44 1.60
C ASP A 115 -13.62 -29.76 1.22
N SER A 116 -13.61 -28.46 0.98
CA SER A 116 -14.79 -27.74 0.51
C SER A 116 -15.25 -28.26 -0.84
N PRO A 117 -16.54 -28.60 -1.04
CA PRO A 117 -17.07 -29.02 -2.32
C PRO A 117 -17.20 -27.85 -3.33
N ALA A 118 -17.06 -26.60 -2.88
CA ALA A 118 -17.24 -25.41 -3.72
C ALA A 118 -16.21 -25.39 -4.87
N LYS A 119 -16.68 -25.16 -6.09
CA LYS A 119 -15.87 -25.03 -7.31
C LYS A 119 -15.95 -23.63 -7.91
N SER A 120 -16.93 -22.84 -7.51
CA SER A 120 -17.19 -21.49 -8.01
C SER A 120 -17.87 -20.63 -6.94
N ILE A 121 -18.09 -19.33 -7.21
CA ILE A 121 -18.75 -18.41 -6.29
C ILE A 121 -20.23 -18.79 -6.08
N GLU A 122 -20.86 -19.41 -7.06
CA GLU A 122 -22.25 -19.86 -7.02
C GLU A 122 -22.48 -20.95 -5.95
N ASP A 123 -21.46 -21.74 -5.64
CA ASP A 123 -21.51 -22.78 -4.62
C ASP A 123 -21.49 -22.22 -3.19
N LEU A 124 -21.27 -20.92 -3.05
CA LEU A 124 -21.23 -20.24 -1.75
C LEU A 124 -22.60 -19.66 -1.33
N LYS A 125 -23.71 -20.07 -1.93
CA LYS A 125 -25.05 -19.60 -1.55
C LYS A 125 -25.33 -19.80 -0.05
N GLY A 126 -25.57 -18.68 0.67
CA GLY A 126 -25.84 -18.69 2.11
C GLY A 126 -24.66 -19.12 2.98
N LYS A 127 -23.46 -19.24 2.40
CA LYS A 127 -22.23 -19.58 3.12
C LYS A 127 -21.62 -18.38 3.81
N LYS A 128 -20.94 -18.63 4.93
CA LYS A 128 -20.26 -17.62 5.74
C LYS A 128 -18.94 -17.20 5.09
N VAL A 129 -18.91 -15.99 4.58
CA VAL A 129 -17.72 -15.41 3.93
C VAL A 129 -17.18 -14.29 4.80
N ALA A 130 -15.93 -14.41 5.25
CA ALA A 130 -15.30 -13.37 6.02
C ALA A 130 -15.09 -12.10 5.18
N TYR A 131 -15.19 -10.94 5.81
CA TYR A 131 -14.83 -9.68 5.16
C TYR A 131 -14.36 -8.65 6.18
N TRP A 132 -13.62 -7.66 5.71
CA TRP A 132 -13.36 -6.45 6.44
C TRP A 132 -13.87 -5.25 5.64
N PRO A 133 -14.66 -4.34 6.26
CA PRO A 133 -15.22 -3.19 5.53
C PRO A 133 -14.14 -2.32 4.89
N GLY A 134 -14.32 -2.00 3.61
CA GLY A 134 -13.40 -1.17 2.84
C GLY A 134 -12.10 -1.85 2.43
N ALA A 135 -11.93 -3.14 2.69
CA ALA A 135 -10.75 -3.89 2.27
C ALA A 135 -11.00 -4.70 0.97
N TRP A 136 -9.92 -5.17 0.36
CA TRP A 136 -9.98 -6.07 -0.81
C TRP A 136 -10.84 -7.32 -0.59
N SER A 137 -10.94 -7.82 0.64
CA SER A 137 -11.81 -8.96 0.96
C SER A 137 -13.27 -8.69 0.63
N GLN A 138 -13.76 -7.49 0.92
CA GLN A 138 -15.12 -7.09 0.54
C GLN A 138 -15.26 -6.92 -0.98
N GLN A 139 -14.30 -6.16 -1.57
CA GLN A 139 -14.31 -5.86 -2.99
C GLN A 139 -14.26 -7.12 -3.85
N LEU A 140 -13.35 -8.07 -3.56
CA LEU A 140 -13.18 -9.30 -4.31
C LEU A 140 -14.48 -10.14 -4.32
N THR A 141 -15.10 -10.32 -3.15
CA THR A 141 -16.35 -11.10 -3.05
C THR A 141 -17.47 -10.45 -3.83
N LEU A 142 -17.68 -9.13 -3.66
CA LEU A 142 -18.74 -8.41 -4.37
C LEU A 142 -18.51 -8.41 -5.89
N ARG A 143 -17.26 -8.28 -6.36
CA ARG A 143 -16.90 -8.37 -7.78
C ARG A 143 -17.17 -9.77 -8.35
N ALA A 144 -16.84 -10.81 -7.59
CA ALA A 144 -17.12 -12.18 -8.02
C ALA A 144 -18.62 -12.44 -8.13
N LEU A 145 -19.42 -12.00 -7.15
CA LEU A 145 -20.88 -12.09 -7.19
C LEU A 145 -21.46 -11.31 -8.38
N GLN A 146 -21.06 -10.06 -8.59
CA GLN A 146 -21.51 -9.24 -9.72
C GLN A 146 -21.22 -9.91 -11.07
N LYS A 147 -19.99 -10.43 -11.25
CA LYS A 147 -19.61 -11.11 -12.48
C LYS A 147 -20.43 -12.37 -12.76
N ALA A 148 -20.85 -13.06 -11.70
CA ALA A 148 -21.74 -14.21 -11.79
C ALA A 148 -23.24 -13.83 -11.89
N GLY A 149 -23.58 -12.54 -11.90
CA GLY A 149 -24.98 -12.08 -11.94
C GLY A 149 -25.75 -12.35 -10.64
N LEU A 150 -25.04 -12.50 -9.52
CA LEU A 150 -25.60 -12.83 -8.21
C LEU A 150 -25.76 -11.55 -7.34
N PRO A 151 -26.78 -11.50 -6.49
CA PRO A 151 -27.01 -10.36 -5.60
C PRO A 151 -25.94 -10.27 -4.50
N GLY A 152 -25.73 -9.07 -3.94
CA GLY A 152 -24.71 -8.82 -2.93
C GLY A 152 -24.95 -9.57 -1.60
N ASP A 153 -26.18 -9.98 -1.32
CA ASP A 153 -26.60 -10.78 -0.16
C ASP A 153 -26.65 -12.30 -0.43
N TYR A 154 -26.07 -12.73 -1.54
CA TYR A 154 -26.01 -14.16 -1.91
C TYR A 154 -25.24 -15.01 -0.89
N VAL A 155 -24.27 -14.41 -0.22
CA VAL A 155 -23.47 -15.02 0.85
C VAL A 155 -23.76 -14.33 2.19
N GLU A 156 -23.52 -15.03 3.31
CA GLU A 156 -23.55 -14.43 4.65
C GLU A 156 -22.21 -13.76 4.94
N PHE A 157 -22.16 -12.43 4.93
CA PHE A 157 -20.93 -11.69 5.26
C PHE A 157 -20.68 -11.68 6.77
N VAL A 158 -19.50 -12.22 7.18
CA VAL A 158 -19.06 -12.25 8.57
C VAL A 158 -17.91 -11.26 8.76
N LYS A 159 -18.12 -10.21 9.54
CA LYS A 159 -17.12 -9.19 9.79
C LYS A 159 -16.03 -9.72 10.73
N LEU A 160 -14.85 -9.97 10.19
CA LEU A 160 -13.68 -10.46 10.92
C LEU A 160 -12.42 -9.73 10.44
N MET A 161 -11.52 -9.45 11.39
CA MET A 161 -10.15 -9.05 11.03
C MET A 161 -9.46 -10.20 10.28
N PRO A 162 -8.53 -9.93 9.36
CA PRO A 162 -7.84 -10.99 8.60
C PRO A 162 -7.20 -12.06 9.48
N ILE A 163 -6.62 -11.68 10.61
CA ILE A 163 -6.00 -12.62 11.55
C ILE A 163 -7.04 -13.56 12.20
N ASP A 164 -8.22 -13.04 12.53
CA ASP A 164 -9.31 -13.82 13.12
C ASP A 164 -9.94 -14.75 12.08
N ALA A 165 -10.12 -14.25 10.83
CA ALA A 165 -10.62 -15.04 9.72
C ALA A 165 -9.65 -16.18 9.35
N ALA A 166 -8.34 -15.94 9.41
CA ALA A 166 -7.32 -16.98 9.21
C ALA A 166 -7.41 -18.12 10.25
N ALA A 167 -7.79 -17.78 11.48
CA ALA A 167 -8.03 -18.79 12.52
C ALA A 167 -9.44 -19.46 12.40
N ALA A 168 -10.42 -18.76 11.83
CA ALA A 168 -11.79 -19.23 11.71
C ALA A 168 -11.99 -20.24 10.57
N LEU A 169 -11.28 -20.07 9.44
CA LEU A 169 -11.42 -20.92 8.25
C LEU A 169 -11.12 -22.40 8.55
N PRO A 170 -9.94 -22.78 9.12
CA PRO A 170 -9.65 -24.19 9.38
C PRO A 170 -10.53 -24.81 10.47
N ARG A 171 -11.20 -23.99 11.31
CA ARG A 171 -12.16 -24.45 12.33
C ARG A 171 -13.57 -24.64 11.78
N GLY A 172 -13.82 -24.28 10.52
CA GLY A 172 -15.16 -24.32 9.92
C GLY A 172 -16.13 -23.27 10.47
N SER A 173 -15.64 -22.23 11.15
CA SER A 173 -16.48 -21.14 11.64
C SER A 173 -16.89 -20.18 10.53
N ILE A 174 -16.17 -20.17 9.42
CA ILE A 174 -16.49 -19.54 8.14
C ILE A 174 -16.24 -20.55 7.01
N ASP A 175 -16.95 -20.38 5.90
CA ASP A 175 -16.84 -21.27 4.73
C ASP A 175 -15.84 -20.74 3.69
N ALA A 176 -15.61 -19.42 3.66
CA ALA A 176 -14.66 -18.81 2.73
C ALA A 176 -13.97 -17.58 3.34
N PHE A 177 -12.73 -17.36 2.90
CA PHE A 177 -11.84 -16.31 3.37
C PHE A 177 -11.21 -15.56 2.19
N PRO A 178 -11.81 -14.47 1.72
CA PRO A 178 -11.19 -13.57 0.76
C PRO A 178 -10.12 -12.75 1.46
N VAL A 179 -8.88 -12.80 0.95
CA VAL A 179 -7.72 -12.23 1.62
C VAL A 179 -6.57 -12.01 0.64
N TRP A 180 -5.52 -11.41 1.13
CA TRP A 180 -4.24 -11.14 0.45
C TRP A 180 -3.07 -11.77 1.17
N GLU A 181 -1.89 -11.71 0.56
CA GLU A 181 -0.67 -12.23 1.16
C GLU A 181 -0.24 -11.46 2.43
N PRO A 182 0.41 -12.10 3.41
CA PRO A 182 0.88 -13.49 3.41
C PRO A 182 -0.15 -14.52 3.90
N TYR A 183 -1.38 -14.11 4.18
CA TYR A 183 -2.42 -15.01 4.69
C TYR A 183 -2.76 -16.14 3.71
N ILE A 184 -2.71 -15.86 2.40
CA ILE A 184 -2.94 -16.89 1.36
C ILE A 184 -1.90 -18.01 1.53
N SER A 185 -0.62 -17.64 1.50
CA SER A 185 0.47 -18.59 1.66
C SER A 185 0.39 -19.37 2.98
N GLN A 186 0.08 -18.70 4.10
CA GLN A 186 -0.12 -19.36 5.39
C GLN A 186 -1.24 -20.41 5.36
N GLN A 187 -2.38 -20.05 4.78
CA GLN A 187 -3.55 -20.96 4.72
C GLN A 187 -3.30 -22.13 3.78
N ILE A 188 -2.64 -21.91 2.66
CA ILE A 188 -2.29 -22.99 1.72
C ILE A 188 -1.32 -23.96 2.37
N LEU A 189 -0.23 -23.46 2.94
CA LEU A 189 0.86 -24.30 3.47
C LEU A 189 0.48 -25.03 4.76
N PHE A 190 -0.24 -24.37 5.68
CA PHE A 190 -0.45 -24.92 7.01
C PHE A 190 -1.87 -25.41 7.29
N SER A 191 -2.86 -24.94 6.54
CA SER A 191 -4.26 -25.37 6.69
C SER A 191 -4.74 -26.20 5.49
N GLY A 192 -3.95 -26.28 4.43
CA GLY A 192 -4.33 -26.94 3.19
C GLY A 192 -5.50 -26.26 2.47
N ALA A 193 -5.81 -25.00 2.83
CA ALA A 193 -6.83 -24.24 2.12
C ALA A 193 -6.44 -24.07 0.64
N ARG A 194 -7.41 -23.87 -0.21
CA ARG A 194 -7.19 -23.67 -1.62
C ARG A 194 -7.88 -22.41 -2.15
N PRO A 195 -7.30 -21.71 -3.13
CA PRO A 195 -8.02 -20.66 -3.85
C PRO A 195 -9.25 -21.23 -4.58
N LEU A 196 -10.41 -20.60 -4.35
CA LEU A 196 -11.61 -20.82 -5.16
C LEU A 196 -11.56 -19.92 -6.40
N LEU A 197 -11.12 -18.68 -6.20
CA LEU A 197 -10.86 -17.69 -7.26
C LEU A 197 -9.80 -16.71 -6.78
N THR A 198 -9.19 -15.99 -7.74
CA THR A 198 -8.25 -14.89 -7.48
C THR A 198 -8.80 -13.56 -7.99
N SER A 199 -8.10 -12.48 -7.79
CA SER A 199 -8.51 -11.16 -8.30
C SER A 199 -8.40 -11.04 -9.83
N LYS A 200 -7.84 -12.03 -10.49
CA LYS A 200 -7.60 -12.03 -11.95
C LYS A 200 -8.91 -11.83 -12.74
N GLY A 201 -8.96 -10.73 -13.47
CA GLY A 201 -10.15 -10.36 -14.26
C GLY A 201 -11.38 -9.98 -13.44
N LEU A 202 -11.18 -9.68 -12.14
CA LEU A 202 -12.22 -9.21 -11.23
C LEU A 202 -11.93 -7.80 -10.70
N MET A 203 -10.67 -7.53 -10.33
CA MET A 203 -10.28 -6.24 -9.79
C MET A 203 -8.80 -5.95 -10.12
N PRO A 204 -8.39 -4.68 -10.20
CA PRO A 204 -7.05 -4.32 -10.62
C PRO A 204 -5.96 -4.66 -9.59
N GLY A 205 -6.31 -4.83 -8.30
CA GLY A 205 -5.36 -5.17 -7.25
C GLY A 205 -4.25 -4.13 -7.08
N LEU A 206 -4.63 -2.85 -7.03
CA LEU A 206 -3.68 -1.75 -6.87
C LEU A 206 -3.45 -1.41 -5.40
N SER A 207 -2.19 -1.22 -5.02
CA SER A 207 -1.83 -0.58 -3.76
C SER A 207 -1.54 0.90 -4.01
N SER A 208 -2.14 1.74 -3.18
CA SER A 208 -1.95 3.19 -3.18
C SER A 208 -0.71 3.58 -2.41
N ILE A 209 0.08 4.50 -2.95
CA ILE A 209 1.03 5.30 -2.18
C ILE A 209 0.31 6.61 -1.89
N ALA A 210 -0.19 6.73 -0.66
CA ALA A 210 -0.97 7.89 -0.22
C ALA A 210 -0.09 8.86 0.58
N ALA A 211 -0.24 10.15 0.33
CA ALA A 211 0.38 11.21 1.13
C ALA A 211 -0.69 12.04 1.83
N ASN A 212 -0.43 12.47 3.08
CA ASN A 212 -1.20 13.55 3.68
C ASN A 212 -0.91 14.85 2.93
N ALA A 213 -1.96 15.54 2.46
CA ALA A 213 -1.83 16.70 1.60
C ALA A 213 -1.01 17.84 2.25
N ALA A 214 -1.13 18.04 3.57
CA ALA A 214 -0.38 19.07 4.28
C ALA A 214 1.12 18.76 4.40
N SER A 215 1.52 17.49 4.24
CA SER A 215 2.93 17.07 4.29
C SER A 215 3.65 17.25 2.95
N ILE A 216 2.92 17.35 1.83
CA ILE A 216 3.52 17.34 0.50
C ILE A 216 4.46 18.51 0.29
N GLU A 217 3.99 19.75 0.43
CA GLU A 217 4.82 20.93 0.14
C GLU A 217 6.02 21.07 1.10
N PRO A 218 5.85 20.96 2.44
CA PRO A 218 6.99 21.09 3.36
C PRO A 218 8.04 19.99 3.22
N LYS A 219 7.64 18.80 2.75
CA LYS A 219 8.51 17.61 2.67
C LYS A 219 8.70 17.10 1.24
N ARG A 220 8.39 17.90 0.23
CA ARG A 220 8.39 17.49 -1.18
C ARG A 220 9.68 16.81 -1.62
N ALA A 221 10.84 17.39 -1.29
CA ALA A 221 12.13 16.83 -1.66
C ALA A 221 12.39 15.47 -1.00
N ALA A 222 12.07 15.33 0.29
CA ALA A 222 12.23 14.08 1.02
C ALA A 222 11.24 12.99 0.51
N ILE A 223 10.00 13.36 0.19
CA ILE A 223 9.01 12.44 -0.40
C ILE A 223 9.47 11.97 -1.78
N ALA A 224 9.94 12.88 -2.65
CA ALA A 224 10.42 12.51 -3.97
C ALA A 224 11.64 11.57 -3.89
N ASP A 225 12.62 11.87 -3.05
CA ASP A 225 13.78 10.99 -2.84
C ASP A 225 13.36 9.62 -2.27
N PHE A 226 12.47 9.60 -1.27
CA PHE A 226 11.93 8.35 -0.72
C PHE A 226 11.25 7.48 -1.79
N LEU A 227 10.44 8.06 -2.67
CA LEU A 227 9.78 7.34 -3.75
C LEU A 227 10.80 6.75 -4.74
N GLY A 228 11.85 7.50 -5.07
CA GLY A 228 12.96 7.01 -5.91
C GLY A 228 13.69 5.83 -5.27
N ARG A 229 13.99 5.92 -3.98
CA ARG A 229 14.62 4.83 -3.19
C ARG A 229 13.70 3.62 -3.07
N LEU A 230 12.41 3.83 -2.86
CA LEU A 230 11.43 2.74 -2.84
C LEU A 230 11.37 2.01 -4.18
N LYS A 231 11.39 2.74 -5.30
CA LYS A 231 11.46 2.15 -6.63
C LYS A 231 12.71 1.29 -6.81
N GLN A 232 13.87 1.80 -6.40
CA GLN A 232 15.13 1.04 -6.44
C GLN A 232 15.08 -0.21 -5.56
N ALA A 233 14.54 -0.09 -4.34
CA ALA A 233 14.36 -1.22 -3.43
C ALA A 233 13.46 -2.30 -4.03
N ARG A 234 12.37 -1.92 -4.68
CA ARG A 234 11.47 -2.87 -5.33
C ARG A 234 12.11 -3.55 -6.54
N ALA A 235 12.87 -2.82 -7.34
CA ALA A 235 13.65 -3.38 -8.43
C ALA A 235 14.73 -4.37 -7.92
N TRP A 236 15.36 -4.06 -6.80
CA TRP A 236 16.31 -4.97 -6.14
C TRP A 236 15.60 -6.27 -5.70
N VAL A 237 14.42 -6.20 -5.10
CA VAL A 237 13.65 -7.37 -4.69
C VAL A 237 13.38 -8.31 -5.86
N GLU A 238 13.05 -7.80 -7.05
CA GLU A 238 12.77 -8.63 -8.23
C GLU A 238 13.96 -9.51 -8.65
N THR A 239 15.17 -9.04 -8.41
CA THR A 239 16.41 -9.78 -8.72
C THR A 239 16.99 -10.56 -7.54
N HIS A 240 16.48 -10.34 -6.32
CA HIS A 240 16.98 -10.94 -5.07
C HIS A 240 15.84 -11.60 -4.27
N LYS A 241 14.86 -12.18 -4.94
CA LYS A 241 13.65 -12.74 -4.30
C LYS A 241 13.94 -13.70 -3.16
N SER A 242 14.89 -14.61 -3.34
CA SER A 242 15.25 -15.59 -2.29
C SER A 242 15.86 -14.92 -1.06
N GLU A 243 16.80 -14.01 -1.25
CA GLU A 243 17.44 -13.26 -0.17
C GLU A 243 16.42 -12.39 0.57
N TYR A 244 15.61 -11.67 -0.18
CA TYR A 244 14.55 -10.85 0.40
C TYR A 244 13.54 -11.67 1.21
N ALA A 245 13.13 -12.84 0.71
CA ALA A 245 12.22 -13.73 1.41
C ALA A 245 12.74 -14.13 2.80
N GLU A 246 14.03 -14.48 2.92
CA GLU A 246 14.65 -14.83 4.21
C GLU A 246 14.72 -13.62 5.16
N LEU A 247 15.17 -12.47 4.66
CA LEU A 247 15.25 -11.23 5.45
C LEU A 247 13.89 -10.78 5.95
N TRP A 248 12.89 -10.83 5.07
CA TRP A 248 11.53 -10.43 5.42
C TRP A 248 10.87 -11.40 6.40
N ALA A 249 11.04 -12.72 6.23
CA ALA A 249 10.53 -13.72 7.16
C ALA A 249 11.05 -13.47 8.58
N LYS A 250 12.35 -13.22 8.71
CA LYS A 250 12.99 -12.90 10.00
C LYS A 250 12.42 -11.62 10.60
N LYS A 251 12.27 -10.55 9.79
CA LYS A 251 11.75 -9.26 10.25
C LYS A 251 10.30 -9.32 10.68
N ALA A 252 9.48 -10.02 9.93
CA ALA A 252 8.05 -10.16 10.14
C ALA A 252 7.67 -11.27 11.13
N ASN A 253 8.65 -12.04 11.60
CA ASN A 253 8.46 -13.24 12.41
C ASN A 253 7.50 -14.24 11.74
N LEU A 254 7.71 -14.47 10.44
CA LEU A 254 6.97 -15.42 9.62
C LEU A 254 7.77 -16.68 9.41
N ASP A 255 7.06 -17.77 9.13
CA ASP A 255 7.70 -18.98 8.63
C ASP A 255 8.38 -18.68 7.29
N PRO A 256 9.65 -19.08 7.10
CA PRO A 256 10.38 -18.86 5.85
C PRO A 256 9.70 -19.47 4.60
N GLU A 257 8.92 -20.56 4.76
CA GLU A 257 8.18 -21.16 3.64
C GLU A 257 7.06 -20.24 3.15
N VAL A 258 6.36 -19.58 4.08
CA VAL A 258 5.35 -18.57 3.76
C VAL A 258 5.96 -17.43 2.95
N SER A 259 7.09 -16.92 3.41
CA SER A 259 7.78 -15.84 2.75
C SER A 259 8.26 -16.24 1.34
N ARG A 260 8.91 -17.41 1.22
CA ARG A 260 9.36 -17.90 -0.08
C ARG A 260 8.20 -18.15 -1.05
N HIS A 261 7.10 -18.72 -0.56
CA HIS A 261 5.92 -18.98 -1.39
C HIS A 261 5.33 -17.69 -1.95
N TRP A 262 5.14 -16.67 -1.11
CA TRP A 262 4.63 -15.38 -1.58
C TRP A 262 5.61 -14.64 -2.49
N ILE A 263 6.86 -14.41 -2.01
CA ILE A 263 7.84 -13.60 -2.74
C ILE A 263 8.20 -14.21 -4.10
N GLY A 264 8.17 -15.56 -4.20
CA GLY A 264 8.40 -16.25 -5.46
C GLY A 264 7.44 -15.83 -6.58
N GLN A 265 6.21 -15.52 -6.25
CA GLN A 265 5.16 -15.12 -7.20
C GLN A 265 4.79 -13.63 -7.13
N ALA A 266 5.36 -12.86 -6.21
CA ALA A 266 5.05 -11.45 -6.06
C ALA A 266 5.57 -10.63 -7.25
N ASP A 267 4.77 -9.65 -7.68
CA ASP A 267 5.17 -8.47 -8.40
C ASP A 267 4.90 -7.28 -7.47
N MET A 268 5.94 -6.51 -7.17
CA MET A 268 5.86 -5.41 -6.21
C MET A 268 6.38 -4.10 -6.81
N THR A 269 6.37 -4.00 -8.13
CA THR A 269 6.82 -2.79 -8.83
C THR A 269 6.00 -1.58 -8.41
N VAL A 270 6.67 -0.44 -8.27
CA VAL A 270 6.02 0.84 -8.02
C VAL A 270 6.13 1.74 -9.23
N GLY A 271 5.11 2.55 -9.47
CA GLY A 271 5.02 3.42 -10.61
C GLY A 271 4.18 4.67 -10.36
N PRO A 272 4.13 5.57 -11.35
CA PRO A 272 3.26 6.74 -11.30
C PRO A 272 1.79 6.32 -11.38
N VAL A 273 0.91 7.23 -10.99
CA VAL A 273 -0.52 7.11 -11.31
C VAL A 273 -0.69 7.47 -12.78
N ASP A 274 -0.58 6.46 -13.63
CA ASP A 274 -0.82 6.59 -15.08
C ASP A 274 -2.33 6.64 -15.40
N ASP A 275 -2.67 6.92 -16.66
CA ASP A 275 -4.06 7.00 -17.10
C ASP A 275 -4.84 5.70 -16.88
N GLN A 276 -4.17 4.54 -16.98
CA GLN A 276 -4.81 3.26 -16.71
C GLN A 276 -5.11 3.10 -15.21
N ALA A 277 -4.16 3.42 -14.34
CA ALA A 277 -4.37 3.41 -12.91
C ALA A 277 -5.49 4.38 -12.48
N ALA A 278 -5.53 5.59 -13.04
CA ALA A 278 -6.60 6.54 -12.77
C ALA A 278 -7.99 5.98 -13.15
N ARG A 279 -8.10 5.32 -14.32
CA ARG A 279 -9.34 4.61 -14.72
C ARG A 279 -9.68 3.47 -13.77
N ASP A 280 -8.71 2.64 -13.39
CA ASP A 280 -8.90 1.50 -12.50
C ASP A 280 -9.40 1.96 -11.11
N TYR A 281 -8.85 3.06 -10.59
CA TYR A 281 -9.32 3.66 -9.35
C TYR A 281 -10.74 4.22 -9.47
N GLN A 282 -11.06 4.89 -10.59
CA GLN A 282 -12.41 5.41 -10.82
C GLN A 282 -13.42 4.28 -10.95
N GLU A 283 -13.08 3.21 -11.69
CA GLU A 283 -13.92 2.01 -11.80
C GLU A 283 -14.16 1.36 -10.44
N THR A 284 -13.13 1.28 -9.59
CA THR A 284 -13.29 0.79 -8.22
C THR A 284 -14.23 1.68 -7.40
N ALA A 285 -14.09 3.01 -7.50
CA ALA A 285 -14.98 3.94 -6.80
C ALA A 285 -16.44 3.83 -7.25
N ASP A 286 -16.66 3.71 -8.56
CA ASP A 286 -18.00 3.54 -9.14
C ASP A 286 -18.61 2.22 -8.70
N PHE A 287 -17.86 1.13 -8.76
CA PHE A 287 -18.29 -0.18 -8.28
C PHE A 287 -18.67 -0.17 -6.79
N LEU A 288 -17.84 0.44 -5.92
CA LEU A 288 -18.14 0.53 -4.48
C LEU A 288 -19.40 1.35 -4.22
N ARG A 289 -19.69 2.36 -5.06
CA ARG A 289 -20.94 3.11 -5.00
C ARG A 289 -22.14 2.26 -5.44
N GLU A 290 -22.03 1.55 -6.56
CA GLU A 290 -23.10 0.70 -7.11
C GLU A 290 -23.49 -0.42 -6.16
N THR A 291 -22.55 -1.00 -5.44
CA THR A 291 -22.77 -2.02 -4.43
C THR A 291 -23.24 -1.47 -3.08
N GLY A 292 -23.40 -0.15 -2.96
CA GLY A 292 -23.81 0.51 -1.71
C GLY A 292 -22.71 0.58 -0.64
N ALA A 293 -21.50 0.10 -0.93
CA ALA A 293 -20.38 0.18 0.00
C ALA A 293 -19.88 1.63 0.17
N LEU A 294 -19.95 2.44 -0.89
CA LEU A 294 -19.64 3.87 -0.85
C LEU A 294 -20.95 4.68 -0.94
N PRO A 295 -21.24 5.60 0.02
CA PRO A 295 -22.54 6.26 0.08
C PRO A 295 -22.77 7.33 -1.02
N LYS A 296 -21.67 7.86 -1.59
CA LYS A 296 -21.72 8.94 -2.60
C LYS A 296 -20.77 8.68 -3.74
N ALA A 297 -21.08 9.23 -4.92
CA ALA A 297 -20.15 9.24 -6.04
C ALA A 297 -18.86 9.99 -5.66
N PHE A 298 -17.73 9.47 -6.08
CA PHE A 298 -16.42 10.02 -5.80
C PHE A 298 -15.60 10.15 -7.09
N LYS A 299 -14.99 11.30 -7.31
CA LYS A 299 -14.13 11.60 -8.46
C LYS A 299 -12.68 11.43 -8.05
N VAL A 300 -12.03 10.38 -8.51
CA VAL A 300 -10.65 10.04 -8.13
C VAL A 300 -9.63 11.06 -8.62
N ASP A 301 -9.84 11.68 -9.78
CA ASP A 301 -8.97 12.72 -10.34
C ASP A 301 -8.74 13.91 -9.38
N THR A 302 -9.70 14.21 -8.51
CA THR A 302 -9.60 15.31 -7.52
C THR A 302 -8.53 15.06 -6.45
N VAL A 303 -8.13 13.81 -6.26
CA VAL A 303 -7.16 13.41 -5.22
C VAL A 303 -5.87 12.85 -5.79
N ILE A 304 -5.69 12.79 -7.11
CA ILE A 304 -4.41 12.43 -7.72
C ILE A 304 -3.47 13.64 -7.68
N ASP A 305 -2.22 13.40 -7.27
CA ASP A 305 -1.12 14.34 -7.41
C ASP A 305 -0.02 13.73 -8.29
N SER A 306 -0.02 14.12 -9.56
CA SER A 306 0.93 13.63 -10.56
C SER A 306 2.31 14.30 -10.50
N SER A 307 2.53 15.25 -9.56
CA SER A 307 3.81 15.99 -9.47
C SER A 307 5.02 15.10 -9.16
N PHE A 308 4.79 13.89 -8.61
CA PHE A 308 5.81 12.88 -8.35
C PHE A 308 5.99 11.87 -9.49
N ALA A 309 5.20 11.96 -10.57
CA ALA A 309 5.21 10.98 -11.66
C ALA A 309 6.61 10.78 -12.26
N ARG A 310 7.37 11.87 -12.45
CA ARG A 310 8.73 11.81 -13.00
C ARG A 310 9.67 10.94 -12.17
N THR A 311 9.57 10.96 -10.85
CA THR A 311 10.38 10.14 -9.93
C THR A 311 10.08 8.65 -10.08
N LEU A 312 8.83 8.32 -10.41
CA LEU A 312 8.34 6.95 -10.49
C LEU A 312 8.31 6.37 -11.91
N GLN A 313 8.60 7.18 -12.95
CA GLN A 313 8.72 6.68 -14.34
C GLN A 313 9.85 5.64 -14.45
N PRO A 314 9.71 4.64 -15.36
CA PRO A 314 10.72 3.59 -15.60
C PRO A 314 12.12 4.11 -15.86
#